data_dc2a1bb301b7e06df4fc1fce794104c8
#
_entry.id   dc2a1bb301b7e06df4fc1fce794104c8
#
_cell.length_a   1.000
_cell.length_b   1.000
_cell.length_c   1.000
_cell.angle_alpha   90.00
_cell.angle_beta   90.00
_cell.angle_gamma   90.00
#
_symmetry.space_group_name_H-M   'P 1'
#
loop_
_entity.id
_entity.type
_entity.pdbx_description
1 polymer ?
#
loop_
_entity_poly.entity_id
_entity_poly.type
_entity_poly.pdbx_seq_one_letter_code
_entity_poly.pdbx_strand_id
1 'polypeptide(L)'
;MADFRKARNLSARMECGCNPGIIQMHKDQQVKNAYNTGDDDPVVCNSWIDYWKTFAMEDIPMVCPLCGKELSEDEADGCHIQIKSQSIMSNGKYEKTVYIIPGHHKCNSQFGAEFKLKIEIKAVEAIKK
;
A
#
# COMPACT_ATOMS: atom_id res chain seq x y z
N MET A 1 -1.68 -9.48 26.87
CA MET A 1 -2.87 -8.70 26.51
C MET A 1 -3.29 -9.01 25.07
N ALA A 2 -4.57 -9.19 24.83
CA ALA A 2 -5.05 -9.46 23.48
C ALA A 2 -4.77 -8.25 22.58
N ASP A 3 -4.26 -8.52 21.39
CA ASP A 3 -4.04 -7.48 20.40
C ASP A 3 -5.35 -7.30 19.61
N PHE A 4 -6.09 -6.27 19.96
CA PHE A 4 -7.36 -5.95 19.30
C PHE A 4 -7.22 -5.71 17.79
N ARG A 5 -6.06 -5.22 17.36
CA ARG A 5 -5.80 -5.03 15.94
C ARG A 5 -5.73 -6.36 15.21
N LYS A 6 -5.08 -7.36 15.79
CA LYS A 6 -5.00 -8.69 15.18
C LYS A 6 -6.37 -9.33 15.07
N ALA A 7 -7.20 -9.22 16.11
CA ALA A 7 -8.56 -9.76 16.07
C ALA A 7 -9.39 -9.06 14.99
N ARG A 8 -9.33 -7.74 14.92
CA ARG A 8 -10.04 -6.95 13.92
C ARG A 8 -9.53 -7.24 12.51
N ASN A 9 -8.20 -7.37 12.34
CA ASN A 9 -7.59 -7.69 11.06
C ASN A 9 -8.03 -9.05 10.55
N LEU A 10 -8.09 -10.03 11.44
CA LEU A 10 -8.54 -11.37 11.10
C LEU A 10 -10.00 -11.34 10.65
N SER A 11 -10.87 -10.62 11.36
CA SER A 11 -12.27 -10.47 11.00
C SER A 11 -12.45 -9.84 9.61
N ALA A 12 -11.72 -8.76 9.33
CA ALA A 12 -11.76 -8.08 8.03
C ALA A 12 -11.30 -9.00 6.90
N ARG A 13 -10.26 -9.79 7.14
CA ARG A 13 -9.75 -10.76 6.15
C ARG A 13 -10.78 -11.87 5.86
N MET A 14 -11.47 -12.32 6.87
CA MET A 14 -12.52 -13.33 6.72
C MET A 14 -13.72 -12.77 5.96
N GLU A 15 -14.13 -11.54 6.26
CA GLU A 15 -15.25 -10.89 5.57
C GLU A 15 -14.97 -10.66 4.10
N CYS A 16 -13.74 -10.33 3.78
CA CYS A 16 -13.33 -10.05 2.40
C CYS A 16 -13.52 -11.26 1.50
N GLY A 17 -13.21 -12.45 2.00
CA GLY A 17 -13.11 -13.64 1.15
C GLY A 17 -12.06 -13.45 0.05
N CYS A 18 -11.26 -12.43 0.11
CA CYS A 18 -10.26 -12.12 -0.88
C CYS A 18 -8.87 -12.47 -0.34
N ASN A 19 -7.92 -12.62 -1.24
CA ASN A 19 -6.55 -12.99 -0.89
C ASN A 19 -5.59 -12.10 -1.67
N PRO A 20 -5.42 -10.83 -1.23
CA PRO A 20 -4.55 -9.92 -1.95
C PRO A 20 -3.10 -10.39 -1.90
N GLY A 21 -2.39 -10.23 -3.01
CA GLY A 21 -0.97 -10.52 -3.06
C GLY A 21 -0.19 -9.60 -2.13
N ILE A 22 0.75 -10.18 -1.39
CA ILE A 22 1.64 -9.44 -0.51
C ILE A 22 3.07 -9.68 -0.97
N ILE A 23 3.79 -8.62 -1.26
CA ILE A 23 5.18 -8.72 -1.69
C ILE A 23 6.07 -7.90 -0.77
N GLN A 24 7.34 -8.31 -0.68
CA GLN A 24 8.36 -7.54 0.03
C GLN A 24 9.03 -6.63 -0.97
N MET A 25 8.91 -5.32 -0.78
CA MET A 25 9.63 -4.34 -1.57
C MET A 25 10.94 -4.00 -0.86
N HIS A 26 11.97 -3.75 -1.64
CA HIS A 26 13.31 -3.54 -1.11
C HIS A 26 13.70 -2.07 -1.11
N LYS A 27 14.61 -1.71 -0.21
CA LYS A 27 15.25 -0.39 -0.23
C LYS A 27 15.84 -0.14 -1.62
N ASP A 28 15.73 1.09 -2.08
CA ASP A 28 16.21 1.56 -3.38
C ASP A 28 15.39 1.07 -4.59
N GLN A 29 14.35 0.28 -4.36
CA GLN A 29 13.44 -0.11 -5.43
C GLN A 29 12.69 1.11 -5.96
N GLN A 30 12.57 1.22 -7.27
CA GLN A 30 11.87 2.35 -7.91
C GLN A 30 10.38 2.06 -8.03
N VAL A 31 9.59 3.00 -7.55
CA VAL A 31 8.13 2.91 -7.60
C VAL A 31 7.56 4.22 -8.14
N LYS A 32 6.32 4.16 -8.58
CA LYS A 32 5.62 5.31 -9.11
C LYS A 32 4.27 5.45 -8.42
N ASN A 33 3.91 6.67 -8.06
CA ASN A 33 2.58 6.95 -7.50
C ASN A 33 1.53 6.77 -8.60
N ALA A 34 0.50 5.97 -8.33
CA ALA A 34 -0.53 5.67 -9.33
C ALA A 34 -1.46 6.85 -9.56
N TYR A 35 -1.97 6.95 -10.78
CA TYR A 35 -2.96 7.98 -11.15
C TYR A 35 -4.37 7.52 -10.87
N ASN A 36 -5.28 8.47 -10.67
CA ASN A 36 -6.74 8.25 -10.66
C ASN A 36 -7.22 7.24 -9.61
N THR A 37 -6.61 7.29 -8.42
CA THR A 37 -6.97 6.39 -7.34
C THR A 37 -7.65 7.10 -6.17
N GLY A 38 -7.86 8.42 -6.27
CA GLY A 38 -8.39 9.23 -5.18
C GLY A 38 -9.78 8.85 -4.69
N ASP A 39 -10.61 8.33 -5.59
CA ASP A 39 -11.98 7.95 -5.29
C ASP A 39 -12.14 6.44 -5.04
N ASP A 40 -11.04 5.70 -5.09
CA ASP A 40 -11.08 4.26 -4.86
C ASP A 40 -11.23 3.93 -3.38
N ASP A 41 -12.11 3.00 -3.07
CA ASP A 41 -12.28 2.48 -1.71
C ASP A 41 -11.79 1.04 -1.65
N PRO A 42 -11.15 0.64 -0.54
CA PRO A 42 -10.73 -0.76 -0.39
C PRO A 42 -11.94 -1.69 -0.25
N VAL A 43 -11.75 -2.94 -0.65
CA VAL A 43 -12.81 -3.97 -0.62
C VAL A 43 -13.39 -4.15 0.79
N VAL A 44 -12.55 -4.05 1.81
CA VAL A 44 -12.93 -4.02 3.23
C VAL A 44 -12.10 -2.94 3.90
N CYS A 45 -12.44 -2.58 5.13
CA CYS A 45 -11.80 -1.51 5.88
C CYS A 45 -12.27 -0.12 5.44
N ASN A 46 -12.04 0.86 6.29
CA ASN A 46 -12.52 2.23 6.06
C ASN A 46 -11.55 3.07 5.24
N SER A 47 -10.30 2.65 5.16
CA SER A 47 -9.26 3.40 4.45
C SER A 47 -8.19 2.45 3.92
N TRP A 48 -7.41 2.95 2.97
CA TRP A 48 -6.30 2.17 2.41
C TRP A 48 -5.18 1.93 3.43
N ILE A 49 -4.98 2.83 4.39
CA ILE A 49 -3.98 2.59 5.45
C ILE A 49 -4.44 1.48 6.40
N ASP A 50 -5.73 1.44 6.74
CA ASP A 50 -6.28 0.34 7.53
C ASP A 50 -6.21 -0.98 6.76
N TYR A 51 -6.48 -0.95 5.47
CA TYR A 51 -6.35 -2.09 4.58
C TYR A 51 -4.92 -2.64 4.60
N TRP A 52 -3.92 -1.76 4.46
CA TRP A 52 -2.52 -2.19 4.51
C TRP A 52 -2.17 -2.83 5.85
N LYS A 53 -2.54 -2.19 6.97
CA LYS A 53 -2.27 -2.74 8.31
C LYS A 53 -2.93 -4.11 8.49
N THR A 54 -4.13 -4.27 7.96
CA THR A 54 -4.90 -5.51 8.07
C THR A 54 -4.22 -6.67 7.36
N PHE A 55 -3.86 -6.46 6.09
CA PHE A 55 -3.33 -7.56 5.28
C PHE A 55 -1.82 -7.75 5.42
N ALA A 56 -1.06 -6.69 5.61
CA ALA A 56 0.37 -6.81 5.89
C ALA A 56 0.64 -7.31 7.32
N MET A 57 -0.34 -7.14 8.21
CA MET A 57 -0.26 -7.52 9.63
C MET A 57 0.94 -6.84 10.32
N GLU A 58 1.16 -5.58 9.99
CA GLU A 58 2.24 -4.77 10.55
C GLU A 58 1.74 -3.39 10.94
N ASP A 59 2.47 -2.74 11.82
CA ASP A 59 2.26 -1.35 12.15
C ASP A 59 2.95 -0.45 11.15
N ILE A 60 2.54 0.81 11.12
CA ILE A 60 3.16 1.84 10.29
C ILE A 60 4.64 1.94 10.65
N PRO A 61 5.54 1.99 9.66
CA PRO A 61 6.96 2.15 9.92
C PRO A 61 7.26 3.53 10.51
N MET A 62 8.41 3.66 11.16
CA MET A 62 8.81 4.93 11.79
C MET A 62 9.13 6.01 10.78
N VAL A 63 9.49 5.63 9.57
CA VAL A 63 9.80 6.59 8.49
C VAL A 63 8.98 6.28 7.25
N CYS A 64 8.69 7.32 6.48
CA CYS A 64 7.98 7.17 5.22
C CYS A 64 8.85 6.45 4.19
N PRO A 65 8.39 5.34 3.60
CA PRO A 65 9.16 4.65 2.57
C PRO A 65 9.46 5.51 1.34
N LEU A 66 8.65 6.52 1.08
CA LEU A 66 8.77 7.34 -0.13
C LEU A 66 9.73 8.51 0.05
N CYS A 67 9.71 9.20 1.19
CA CYS A 67 10.55 10.38 1.39
C CYS A 67 11.59 10.23 2.51
N GLY A 68 11.50 9.19 3.34
CA GLY A 68 12.45 8.93 4.42
C GLY A 68 12.25 9.79 5.66
N LYS A 69 11.26 10.66 5.68
CA LYS A 69 10.95 11.48 6.84
C LYS A 69 10.15 10.69 7.86
N GLU A 70 10.18 11.14 9.12
CA GLU A 70 9.40 10.53 10.19
C GLU A 70 7.92 10.44 9.80
N LEU A 71 7.31 9.29 10.09
CA LEU A 71 5.92 9.02 9.75
C LEU A 71 5.14 8.69 11.02
N SER A 72 4.10 9.47 11.29
CA SER A 72 3.21 9.23 12.41
C SER A 72 1.89 8.63 11.93
N GLU A 73 1.14 8.05 12.86
CA GLU A 73 -0.19 7.48 12.56
C GLU A 73 -1.12 8.51 11.90
N ASP A 74 -1.07 9.76 12.37
CA ASP A 74 -1.95 10.83 11.87
C ASP A 74 -1.59 11.29 10.47
N GLU A 75 -0.34 11.09 10.07
CA GLU A 75 0.17 11.55 8.77
C GLU A 75 0.20 10.45 7.73
N ALA A 76 -0.03 9.20 8.12
CA ALA A 76 0.13 8.06 7.23
C ALA A 76 -1.11 7.83 6.39
N ASP A 77 -0.90 7.75 5.09
CA ASP A 77 -1.90 7.32 4.11
C ASP A 77 -1.53 5.95 3.56
N GLY A 78 -2.52 5.23 3.06
CA GLY A 78 -2.28 4.08 2.21
C GLY A 78 -2.05 4.57 0.79
N CYS A 79 -0.79 4.56 0.36
CA CYS A 79 -0.39 5.09 -0.94
C CYS A 79 -0.52 4.03 -2.03
N HIS A 80 -1.17 4.39 -3.13
CA HIS A 80 -1.27 3.54 -4.32
C HIS A 80 -0.01 3.69 -5.13
N ILE A 81 0.75 2.61 -5.26
CA ILE A 81 2.01 2.63 -6.02
C ILE A 81 2.08 1.51 -7.04
N GLN A 82 2.89 1.72 -8.04
CA GLN A 82 3.23 0.73 -9.05
C GLN A 82 4.74 0.56 -9.09
N ILE A 83 5.18 -0.68 -9.30
CA ILE A 83 6.62 -0.95 -9.45
C ILE A 83 7.01 -0.55 -10.86
N LYS A 84 7.98 0.32 -10.99
CA LYS A 84 8.37 0.91 -12.28
C LYS A 84 8.81 -0.14 -13.30
N SER A 85 9.47 -1.21 -12.85
CA SER A 85 9.99 -2.25 -13.72
C SER A 85 8.97 -3.32 -14.09
N GLN A 86 7.81 -3.35 -13.42
CA GLN A 86 6.76 -4.32 -13.70
C GLN A 86 5.80 -3.79 -14.73
N SER A 87 6.10 -3.99 -16.02
CA SER A 87 5.08 -3.92 -17.04
C SER A 87 4.98 -5.28 -17.67
N ILE A 88 3.88 -5.97 -17.39
CA ILE A 88 3.60 -7.27 -17.99
C ILE A 88 2.74 -7.02 -19.21
N MET A 89 3.20 -7.48 -20.35
CA MET A 89 2.36 -7.49 -21.55
C MET A 89 1.52 -8.75 -21.54
N SER A 90 0.23 -8.56 -21.34
CA SER A 90 -0.74 -9.63 -21.50
C SER A 90 -1.71 -9.25 -22.60
N ASN A 91 -1.83 -10.09 -23.61
CA ASN A 91 -2.73 -9.84 -24.76
C ASN A 91 -2.48 -8.50 -25.47
N GLY A 92 -1.23 -8.08 -25.55
CA GLY A 92 -0.86 -6.82 -26.19
C GLY A 92 -1.09 -5.58 -25.36
N LYS A 93 -1.49 -5.73 -24.11
CA LYS A 93 -1.72 -4.62 -23.18
C LYS A 93 -0.72 -4.65 -22.03
N TYR A 94 -0.28 -3.47 -21.61
CA TYR A 94 0.55 -3.32 -20.41
C TYR A 94 -0.36 -3.26 -19.20
N GLU A 95 -0.21 -4.24 -18.31
CA GLU A 95 -0.90 -4.24 -17.02
C GLU A 95 0.12 -4.00 -15.92
N LYS A 96 -0.20 -3.04 -15.04
CA LYS A 96 0.60 -2.77 -13.86
C LYS A 96 -0.26 -3.01 -12.63
N THR A 97 0.21 -3.91 -11.77
CA THR A 97 -0.45 -4.13 -10.49
C THR A 97 -0.24 -2.91 -9.59
N VAL A 98 -1.31 -2.49 -8.93
CA VAL A 98 -1.26 -1.41 -7.96
C VAL A 98 -1.16 -2.02 -6.57
N TYR A 99 -0.22 -1.52 -5.79
CA TYR A 99 0.02 -1.96 -4.42
C TYR A 99 -0.20 -0.81 -3.45
N ILE A 100 -0.53 -1.17 -2.22
CA ILE A 100 -0.65 -0.20 -1.13
C ILE A 100 0.56 -0.33 -0.22
N ILE A 101 1.18 0.80 0.08
CA ILE A 101 2.20 0.92 1.13
C ILE A 101 1.86 2.12 2.00
N PRO A 102 2.31 2.14 3.27
CA PRO A 102 2.13 3.33 4.08
C PRO A 102 3.07 4.43 3.61
N GLY A 103 2.61 5.65 3.64
CA GLY A 103 3.44 6.78 3.25
C GLY A 103 2.86 8.08 3.76
N HIS A 104 3.67 9.13 3.69
CA HIS A 104 3.26 10.46 4.11
C HIS A 104 2.17 10.99 3.19
N HIS A 105 1.15 11.62 3.76
CA HIS A 105 0.07 12.22 2.99
C HIS A 105 0.59 13.12 1.86
N LYS A 106 1.62 13.90 2.16
CA LYS A 106 2.25 14.79 1.19
C LYS A 106 2.83 14.06 -0.02
N CYS A 107 3.42 12.87 0.21
CA CYS A 107 3.93 12.04 -0.87
C CYS A 107 2.80 11.43 -1.67
N ASN A 108 1.74 11.00 -0.97
CA ASN A 108 0.56 10.41 -1.60
C ASN A 108 -0.14 11.39 -2.55
N SER A 109 -0.04 12.67 -2.27
CA SER A 109 -0.67 13.72 -3.08
C SER A 109 0.08 14.03 -4.39
N GLN A 110 1.27 13.49 -4.57
CA GLN A 110 2.10 13.74 -5.76
C GLN A 110 1.84 12.68 -6.82
N PHE A 111 0.71 12.80 -7.51
CA PHE A 111 0.29 11.82 -8.53
C PHE A 111 1.31 11.71 -9.66
N GLY A 112 1.63 10.47 -10.02
CA GLY A 112 2.59 10.19 -11.07
C GLY A 112 4.04 10.41 -10.71
N ALA A 113 4.33 10.88 -9.50
CA ALA A 113 5.72 11.07 -9.06
C ALA A 113 6.43 9.72 -8.90
N GLU A 114 7.70 9.72 -9.21
CA GLU A 114 8.55 8.54 -9.06
C GLU A 114 9.36 8.67 -7.78
N PHE A 115 9.52 7.56 -7.08
CA PHE A 115 10.24 7.50 -5.82
C PHE A 115 11.19 6.30 -5.82
N LYS A 116 12.26 6.44 -5.08
CA LYS A 116 13.16 5.34 -4.75
C LYS A 116 12.93 5.03 -3.26
N LEU A 117 12.51 3.81 -2.96
CA LEU A 117 12.16 3.45 -1.58
C LEU A 117 13.34 3.65 -0.63
N LYS A 118 13.06 4.22 0.53
CA LYS A 118 14.07 4.54 1.55
C LYS A 118 14.28 3.40 2.54
N ILE A 119 13.32 2.49 2.63
CA ILE A 119 13.34 1.34 3.53
C ILE A 119 12.69 0.14 2.85
N GLU A 120 12.92 -1.04 3.39
CA GLU A 120 12.15 -2.22 3.00
C GLU A 120 10.75 -2.09 3.56
N ILE A 121 9.75 -2.52 2.80
CA ILE A 121 8.35 -2.43 3.22
C ILE A 121 7.53 -3.52 2.51
N LYS A 122 6.59 -4.10 3.22
CA LYS A 122 5.60 -4.97 2.58
C LYS A 122 4.62 -4.13 1.79
N ALA A 123 4.21 -4.62 0.64
CA ALA A 123 3.20 -3.98 -0.20
C ALA A 123 2.06 -4.97 -0.41
N VAL A 124 0.85 -4.47 -0.29
CA VAL A 124 -0.37 -5.27 -0.42
C VAL A 124 -1.09 -4.87 -1.70
N GLU A 125 -1.40 -5.87 -2.54
CA GLU A 125 -2.15 -5.63 -3.76
C GLU A 125 -3.47 -4.93 -3.45
N ALA A 126 -3.75 -3.85 -4.17
CA ALA A 126 -4.97 -3.06 -3.96
C ALA A 126 -6.17 -3.79 -4.59
N ILE A 127 -7.14 -4.17 -3.76
CA ILE A 127 -8.41 -4.73 -4.22
C ILE A 127 -9.50 -3.73 -3.91
N LYS A 128 -10.11 -3.19 -4.95
CA LYS A 128 -11.16 -2.17 -4.84
C LYS A 128 -12.51 -2.80 -4.56
N LYS A 129 -13.33 -2.01 -3.90
CA LYS A 129 -14.71 -2.34 -3.62
C LYS A 129 -15.54 -2.48 -4.91
#